data_d7665a35d9b9245afaf4061b16315bb3
#
_entry.id   d7665a35d9b9245afaf4061b16315bb3
#
_cell.length_a   1.000
_cell.length_b   1.000
_cell.length_c   1.000
_cell.angle_alpha   90.00
_cell.angle_beta   90.00
_cell.angle_gamma   90.00
#
_symmetry.space_group_name_H-M   'P 1'
#
loop_
_entity.id
_entity.type
_entity.pdbx_description
1 polymer ?
#
loop_
_entity_poly.entity_id
_entity_poly.type
_entity_poly.pdbx_seq_one_letter_code
_entity_poly.pdbx_strand_id
1 'polypeptide(L)'
;MCNDISVIKTIHKAEQEGQNTPVQVSVVDGTLVNNFPAVQNVTGSVTIVSDPAQISTVQLGGTSTSAFGRLLVAESEPMVQAYGNRVYDTRVWQRLSYNGNLTNNITTASGMAIVTNSTGAIAYADLRTRTVLSYQPGISVDAKFTAIFSTPKTGILQYVGIINNEEGLAFGYSGLNFGILHRYDGAQELQKLTVTNASNAGTRNTTVKLNGYNNIVSITGNTTTGLCKELADYFTGYIDSGTFYKSYQLDNSVYFVRQKSGPALGSYTLTGNGITGSFSTFKAGKNPIEDWYMQTGWNIDKMNGSGISLMNFNPQLFNIYNIKFGWLGSLPIQFNIAKDDAQGFNPIHLIPWTNTNKAIRPWVNEPRFPFRIRVEKTLGDTSLDTATVKTASVCGTTEGKITKFAPPFSIASNLREINNGPGSNFSNEIPILSICAAPINTDLNTLDRRRLLIDSINVANVEIIGEGNAAAAFLWKLYLGTPRNLQDGRFTQAPNYNLIWKDTSATRLVFDSLFLVQNIITNKSTQNIIIFDDPFPVEFGEVLIVTATNIDNNNDGAVICSINGVEDL
;
A
#
# COMPACT_ATOMS: atom_id res chain seq x y z
N MET A 1 -8.03 -37.60 -20.69
CA MET A 1 -9.43 -37.39 -20.26
C MET A 1 -10.38 -38.55 -20.54
N CYS A 2 -10.04 -39.55 -21.32
CA CYS A 2 -10.95 -40.68 -21.60
C CYS A 2 -10.75 -41.91 -20.70
N ASN A 3 -9.71 -41.95 -19.85
CA ASN A 3 -9.42 -43.13 -19.01
C ASN A 3 -10.17 -43.14 -17.68
N ASP A 4 -10.60 -41.94 -17.20
CA ASP A 4 -11.28 -41.86 -15.89
C ASP A 4 -12.69 -42.45 -15.88
N ILE A 5 -13.35 -42.46 -17.04
CA ILE A 5 -14.71 -43.00 -17.17
C ILE A 5 -14.70 -44.55 -17.05
N SER A 6 -13.61 -45.21 -17.45
CA SER A 6 -13.51 -46.69 -17.37
C SER A 6 -13.28 -47.17 -15.93
N VAL A 7 -12.52 -46.41 -15.13
CA VAL A 7 -12.27 -46.72 -13.72
C VAL A 7 -13.56 -46.58 -12.90
N ILE A 8 -14.31 -45.50 -13.13
CA ILE A 8 -15.59 -45.27 -12.46
C ILE A 8 -16.61 -46.36 -12.82
N LYS A 9 -16.66 -46.78 -14.08
CA LYS A 9 -17.56 -47.88 -14.50
C LYS A 9 -17.19 -49.23 -13.85
N THR A 10 -15.91 -49.49 -13.64
CA THR A 10 -15.46 -50.74 -13.01
C THR A 10 -15.80 -50.79 -11.52
N ILE A 11 -15.65 -49.69 -10.81
CA ILE A 11 -16.03 -49.53 -9.40
C ILE A 11 -17.55 -49.70 -9.26
N HIS A 12 -18.32 -49.04 -10.09
CA HIS A 12 -19.80 -49.14 -10.04
C HIS A 12 -20.31 -50.53 -10.33
N LYS A 13 -19.64 -51.28 -11.20
CA LYS A 13 -19.98 -52.67 -11.52
C LYS A 13 -19.66 -53.60 -10.35
N ALA A 14 -18.56 -53.39 -9.62
CA ALA A 14 -18.22 -54.16 -8.43
C ALA A 14 -19.20 -53.98 -7.27
N GLU A 15 -19.70 -52.76 -7.09
CA GLU A 15 -20.73 -52.44 -6.09
C GLU A 15 -22.10 -53.10 -6.41
N GLN A 16 -22.47 -53.16 -7.71
CA GLN A 16 -23.72 -53.75 -8.12
C GLN A 16 -23.75 -55.30 -8.00
N GLU A 17 -22.59 -55.95 -8.05
CA GLU A 17 -22.49 -57.41 -7.98
C GLU A 17 -22.34 -57.94 -6.54
N GLY A 18 -22.31 -57.08 -5.51
CA GLY A 18 -22.27 -57.47 -4.10
C GLY A 18 -21.01 -58.29 -3.72
N GLN A 19 -19.96 -58.17 -4.48
CA GLN A 19 -18.71 -58.90 -4.23
C GLN A 19 -17.83 -58.09 -3.24
N ASN A 20 -17.61 -58.63 -2.07
CA ASN A 20 -16.67 -58.12 -1.06
C ASN A 20 -15.18 -58.45 -1.39
N THR A 21 -14.83 -58.60 -2.65
CA THR A 21 -13.45 -58.88 -3.07
C THR A 21 -12.73 -57.54 -3.36
N PRO A 22 -11.47 -57.41 -2.92
CA PRO A 22 -10.68 -56.20 -3.21
C PRO A 22 -10.56 -56.01 -4.73
N VAL A 23 -10.99 -54.86 -5.21
CA VAL A 23 -10.84 -54.50 -6.62
C VAL A 23 -9.48 -53.81 -6.80
N GLN A 24 -8.65 -54.36 -7.68
CA GLN A 24 -7.43 -53.69 -8.09
C GLN A 24 -7.76 -52.64 -9.15
N VAL A 25 -7.44 -51.40 -8.85
CA VAL A 25 -7.59 -50.30 -9.80
C VAL A 25 -6.20 -49.79 -10.19
N SER A 26 -5.89 -49.87 -11.47
CA SER A 26 -4.66 -49.30 -12.02
C SER A 26 -4.88 -47.86 -12.38
N VAL A 27 -4.08 -46.94 -11.80
CA VAL A 27 -4.08 -45.53 -12.14
C VAL A 27 -3.12 -45.28 -13.30
N VAL A 28 -3.28 -44.18 -14.02
CA VAL A 28 -2.55 -43.85 -15.26
C VAL A 28 -1.01 -43.83 -15.10
N ASP A 29 -0.50 -43.72 -13.89
CA ASP A 29 0.92 -43.73 -13.55
C ASP A 29 1.44 -45.13 -13.14
N GLY A 30 0.59 -46.17 -13.21
CA GLY A 30 0.95 -47.53 -12.82
C GLY A 30 0.80 -47.84 -11.33
N THR A 31 0.29 -46.89 -10.52
CA THR A 31 0.04 -47.13 -9.10
C THR A 31 -1.19 -48.01 -8.91
N LEU A 32 -1.01 -49.14 -8.21
CA LEU A 32 -2.11 -50.07 -7.87
C LEU A 32 -2.77 -49.59 -6.56
N VAL A 33 -4.05 -49.31 -6.65
CA VAL A 33 -4.86 -49.00 -5.47
C VAL A 33 -5.69 -50.23 -5.10
N ASN A 34 -5.38 -50.83 -3.96
CA ASN A 34 -6.06 -52.00 -3.42
C ASN A 34 -6.87 -51.61 -2.18
N ASN A 35 -7.98 -52.29 -1.93
CA ASN A 35 -8.80 -52.14 -0.72
C ASN A 35 -9.70 -50.93 -0.65
N PHE A 36 -10.74 -50.94 -1.40
CA PHE A 36 -11.96 -50.25 -1.00
C PHE A 36 -12.74 -51.20 -0.07
N PRO A 37 -13.05 -50.82 1.18
CA PRO A 37 -13.22 -49.49 1.73
C PRO A 37 -12.13 -49.04 2.73
N ALA A 38 -10.88 -49.05 2.41
CA ALA A 38 -9.84 -48.48 3.28
C ALA A 38 -9.53 -47.02 2.89
N VAL A 39 -9.00 -46.25 3.82
CA VAL A 39 -8.45 -44.94 3.50
C VAL A 39 -7.24 -45.12 2.60
N GLN A 40 -7.25 -44.52 1.43
CA GLN A 40 -6.19 -44.62 0.44
C GLN A 40 -5.46 -43.30 0.31
N ASN A 41 -4.14 -43.33 0.43
CA ASN A 41 -3.31 -42.18 0.12
C ASN A 41 -2.96 -42.23 -1.37
N VAL A 42 -3.42 -41.25 -2.12
CA VAL A 42 -3.09 -41.08 -3.53
C VAL A 42 -1.89 -40.11 -3.64
N THR A 43 -0.98 -40.41 -4.57
CA THR A 43 0.15 -39.53 -4.85
C THR A 43 -0.35 -38.11 -5.08
N GLY A 44 0.16 -37.12 -4.32
CA GLY A 44 -0.36 -35.77 -4.33
C GLY A 44 -1.08 -35.35 -3.03
N SER A 45 -0.98 -36.17 -1.97
CA SER A 45 -1.56 -35.86 -0.64
C SER A 45 -3.09 -35.78 -0.61
N VAL A 46 -3.76 -36.59 -1.43
CA VAL A 46 -5.21 -36.75 -1.41
C VAL A 46 -5.56 -38.03 -0.62
N THR A 47 -6.36 -37.89 0.43
CA THR A 47 -6.91 -39.00 1.17
C THR A 47 -8.36 -39.22 0.73
N ILE A 48 -8.66 -40.39 0.15
CA ILE A 48 -10.03 -40.73 -0.28
C ILE A 48 -10.58 -41.75 0.74
N VAL A 49 -11.68 -41.39 1.38
CA VAL A 49 -12.46 -42.32 2.22
C VAL A 49 -13.33 -43.17 1.30
N SER A 50 -13.18 -44.46 1.39
CA SER A 50 -13.77 -45.41 0.44
C SER A 50 -15.26 -45.72 0.62
N ASP A 51 -15.89 -45.23 1.66
CA ASP A 51 -17.33 -45.28 1.82
C ASP A 51 -17.98 -44.10 1.08
N PRO A 52 -18.68 -44.32 -0.04
CA PRO A 52 -19.32 -43.27 -0.81
C PRO A 52 -20.30 -42.44 0.01
N ALA A 53 -20.90 -43.03 1.05
CA ALA A 53 -21.80 -42.32 1.97
C ALA A 53 -21.05 -41.41 2.96
N GLN A 54 -19.74 -41.60 3.12
CA GLN A 54 -18.88 -40.85 4.01
C GLN A 54 -17.91 -39.91 3.28
N ILE A 55 -17.84 -39.91 1.95
CA ILE A 55 -17.05 -38.94 1.20
C ILE A 55 -17.74 -37.60 1.29
N SER A 56 -17.70 -37.00 2.48
CA SER A 56 -18.14 -35.62 2.65
C SER A 56 -17.05 -34.61 2.36
N THR A 57 -15.76 -35.02 2.31
CA THR A 57 -14.64 -34.11 2.08
C THR A 57 -13.45 -34.85 1.45
N VAL A 58 -12.96 -34.34 0.35
CA VAL A 58 -11.61 -34.65 -0.15
C VAL A 58 -10.68 -33.65 0.55
N GLN A 59 -9.88 -34.11 1.50
CA GLN A 59 -8.82 -33.26 2.06
C GLN A 59 -7.64 -33.24 1.09
N LEU A 60 -7.62 -32.22 0.28
CA LEU A 60 -6.39 -31.80 -0.39
C LEU A 60 -5.50 -31.15 0.67
N GLY A 61 -4.22 -31.52 0.69
CA GLY A 61 -3.28 -30.98 1.68
C GLY A 61 -3.47 -29.46 1.84
N GLY A 62 -3.41 -28.96 3.06
CA GLY A 62 -3.88 -27.65 3.51
C GLY A 62 -3.39 -26.39 2.77
N THR A 63 -2.57 -26.57 1.73
CA THR A 63 -2.09 -25.50 0.84
C THR A 63 -2.77 -25.45 -0.52
N SER A 64 -3.57 -26.49 -0.85
CA SER A 64 -4.25 -26.60 -2.16
C SER A 64 -5.63 -25.95 -2.17
N THR A 65 -6.05 -25.33 -1.08
CA THR A 65 -7.34 -24.66 -0.98
C THR A 65 -7.17 -23.16 -0.77
N SER A 66 -8.06 -22.40 -1.37
CA SER A 66 -8.19 -20.96 -1.14
C SER A 66 -8.71 -20.70 0.29
N ALA A 67 -8.68 -19.43 0.72
CA ALA A 67 -9.31 -19.00 1.97
C ALA A 67 -10.84 -19.29 2.01
N PHE A 68 -11.47 -19.49 0.84
CA PHE A 68 -12.87 -19.90 0.70
C PHE A 68 -13.08 -21.42 0.68
N GLY A 69 -12.05 -22.22 0.97
CA GLY A 69 -12.13 -23.68 0.93
C GLY A 69 -12.27 -24.28 -0.46
N ARG A 70 -12.06 -23.52 -1.53
CA ARG A 70 -12.08 -24.02 -2.90
C ARG A 70 -10.72 -24.58 -3.29
N LEU A 71 -10.70 -25.59 -4.15
CA LEU A 71 -9.48 -26.04 -4.81
C LEU A 71 -8.81 -24.89 -5.55
N LEU A 72 -7.51 -24.69 -5.33
CA LEU A 72 -6.70 -23.76 -6.11
C LEU A 72 -6.43 -24.40 -7.48
N VAL A 73 -7.32 -24.18 -8.43
CA VAL A 73 -7.23 -24.66 -9.82
C VAL A 73 -6.86 -23.55 -10.80
N ALA A 74 -6.83 -22.31 -10.34
CA ALA A 74 -6.41 -21.15 -11.12
C ALA A 74 -4.96 -20.79 -10.80
N GLU A 75 -4.23 -20.30 -11.80
CA GLU A 75 -2.92 -19.70 -11.57
C GLU A 75 -3.05 -18.50 -10.64
N SER A 76 -2.10 -18.39 -9.70
CA SER A 76 -2.02 -17.24 -8.81
C SER A 76 -1.46 -16.05 -9.57
N GLU A 77 -2.21 -14.97 -9.67
CA GLU A 77 -1.77 -13.75 -10.32
C GLU A 77 -1.04 -12.85 -9.32
N PRO A 78 0.22 -12.46 -9.58
CA PRO A 78 0.96 -11.59 -8.68
C PRO A 78 0.40 -10.16 -8.74
N MET A 79 0.12 -9.58 -7.59
CA MET A 79 -0.29 -8.18 -7.43
C MET A 79 0.83 -7.29 -6.93
N VAL A 80 1.63 -7.81 -6.01
CA VAL A 80 2.73 -7.09 -5.37
C VAL A 80 3.92 -8.00 -5.28
N GLN A 81 5.04 -7.55 -5.84
CA GLN A 81 6.32 -8.22 -5.71
C GLN A 81 7.40 -7.19 -5.38
N ALA A 82 8.15 -7.44 -4.32
CA ALA A 82 9.24 -6.55 -3.95
C ALA A 82 10.41 -7.32 -3.33
N TYR A 83 11.62 -6.90 -3.69
CA TYR A 83 12.87 -7.51 -3.25
C TYR A 83 13.57 -6.62 -2.24
N GLY A 84 14.06 -7.21 -1.15
CA GLY A 84 14.75 -6.50 -0.08
C GLY A 84 16.09 -5.87 -0.52
N ASN A 85 16.76 -6.42 -1.52
CA ASN A 85 17.98 -5.84 -2.07
C ASN A 85 17.74 -4.52 -2.85
N ARG A 86 16.49 -4.20 -3.19
CA ARG A 86 16.07 -2.97 -3.88
C ARG A 86 15.43 -1.94 -2.93
N VAL A 87 15.76 -1.96 -1.66
CA VAL A 87 15.17 -1.07 -0.64
C VAL A 87 15.35 0.42 -0.96
N TYR A 88 16.33 0.78 -1.78
CA TYR A 88 16.56 2.16 -2.21
C TYR A 88 15.77 2.56 -3.45
N ASP A 89 15.09 1.62 -4.11
CA ASP A 89 14.19 1.95 -5.21
C ASP A 89 12.89 2.56 -4.64
N THR A 90 12.80 3.87 -4.74
CA THR A 90 11.65 4.63 -4.23
C THR A 90 10.36 4.41 -5.01
N ARG A 91 10.40 3.73 -6.16
CA ARG A 91 9.20 3.29 -6.91
C ARG A 91 8.55 2.08 -6.26
N VAL A 92 9.34 1.25 -5.58
CA VAL A 92 8.90 0.00 -4.97
C VAL A 92 8.69 0.17 -3.48
N TRP A 93 9.63 0.84 -2.81
CA TRP A 93 9.68 0.93 -1.36
C TRP A 93 9.56 2.38 -0.87
N GLN A 94 8.78 2.56 0.17
CA GLN A 94 8.78 3.77 1.00
C GLN A 94 9.51 3.48 2.30
N ARG A 95 10.46 4.35 2.66
CA ARG A 95 11.28 4.25 3.87
C ARG A 95 10.96 5.41 4.81
N LEU A 96 10.72 5.11 6.07
CA LEU A 96 10.46 6.10 7.11
C LEU A 96 11.30 5.77 8.34
N SER A 97 11.84 6.79 9.00
CA SER A 97 12.57 6.63 10.27
C SER A 97 12.30 7.83 11.17
N TYR A 98 12.13 7.57 12.44
CA TYR A 98 11.97 8.61 13.46
C TYR A 98 12.96 8.40 14.60
N ASN A 99 13.53 9.50 15.10
CA ASN A 99 14.62 9.50 16.09
C ASN A 99 15.80 8.60 15.68
N GLY A 100 16.09 8.57 14.38
CA GLY A 100 17.18 7.81 13.79
C GLY A 100 17.54 8.33 12.41
N ASN A 101 18.66 7.87 11.90
CA ASN A 101 19.12 8.19 10.55
C ASN A 101 18.51 7.18 9.56
N LEU A 102 17.76 7.65 8.57
CA LEU A 102 17.09 6.82 7.58
C LEU A 102 18.05 5.87 6.85
N THR A 103 19.24 6.36 6.49
CA THR A 103 20.25 5.56 5.77
C THR A 103 20.92 4.52 6.63
N ASN A 104 20.98 4.70 7.96
CA ASN A 104 21.55 3.72 8.90
C ASN A 104 20.49 2.74 9.39
N ASN A 105 19.25 3.19 9.51
CA ASN A 105 18.17 2.38 10.05
C ASN A 105 17.52 1.45 9.01
N ILE A 106 17.62 1.79 7.73
CA ILE A 106 17.09 0.97 6.64
C ILE A 106 18.16 0.79 5.58
N THR A 107 18.78 -0.37 5.58
CA THR A 107 19.94 -0.72 4.73
C THR A 107 19.73 -2.04 3.99
N THR A 108 20.72 -2.44 3.22
CA THR A 108 20.74 -3.75 2.56
C THR A 108 22.05 -4.48 2.86
N ALA A 109 21.95 -5.79 3.10
CA ALA A 109 23.09 -6.70 3.10
C ALA A 109 22.64 -8.12 2.77
N SER A 110 23.50 -8.88 2.12
CA SER A 110 23.29 -10.30 1.79
C SER A 110 21.95 -10.56 1.06
N GLY A 111 21.57 -9.65 0.16
CA GLY A 111 20.31 -9.78 -0.60
C GLY A 111 19.04 -9.40 0.16
N MET A 112 19.14 -8.91 1.38
CA MET A 112 18.01 -8.60 2.24
C MET A 112 17.95 -7.10 2.57
N ALA A 113 16.74 -6.58 2.75
CA ALA A 113 16.51 -5.34 3.47
C ALA A 113 16.71 -5.57 4.97
N ILE A 114 17.31 -4.62 5.63
CA ILE A 114 17.59 -4.62 7.08
C ILE A 114 16.94 -3.39 7.67
N VAL A 115 15.98 -3.58 8.56
CA VAL A 115 15.23 -2.53 9.23
C VAL A 115 15.53 -2.57 10.71
N THR A 116 16.15 -1.50 11.24
CA THR A 116 16.63 -1.42 12.63
C THR A 116 16.15 -0.11 13.25
N ASN A 117 15.54 -0.14 14.44
CA ASN A 117 15.24 1.08 15.17
C ASN A 117 16.52 1.70 15.76
N SER A 118 16.49 3.00 16.04
CA SER A 118 17.58 3.65 16.76
C SER A 118 17.36 3.63 18.28
N THR A 119 18.38 4.09 19.01
CA THR A 119 18.40 4.13 20.48
C THR A 119 17.50 5.22 21.08
N GLY A 120 17.07 6.21 20.28
CA GLY A 120 16.24 7.32 20.75
C GLY A 120 14.89 6.85 21.30
N ALA A 121 14.27 7.66 22.16
CA ALA A 121 12.92 7.41 22.65
C ALA A 121 11.90 7.44 21.50
N ILE A 122 10.91 6.57 21.55
CA ILE A 122 9.84 6.44 20.53
C ILE A 122 10.40 6.19 19.11
N ALA A 123 11.67 5.75 19.01
CA ALA A 123 12.31 5.54 17.72
C ALA A 123 11.64 4.41 16.94
N TYR A 124 11.49 4.62 15.63
CA TYR A 124 11.08 3.54 14.73
C TYR A 124 11.79 3.61 13.38
N ALA A 125 11.86 2.45 12.74
CA ALA A 125 12.19 2.29 11.33
C ALA A 125 11.09 1.50 10.65
N ASP A 126 10.66 1.94 9.48
CA ASP A 126 9.49 1.47 8.77
C ASP A 126 9.79 1.39 7.27
N LEU A 127 9.72 0.20 6.73
CA LEU A 127 9.85 -0.10 5.32
C LEU A 127 8.54 -0.69 4.82
N ARG A 128 7.93 -0.07 3.81
CA ARG A 128 6.67 -0.55 3.25
C ARG A 128 6.65 -0.48 1.72
N THR A 129 5.93 -1.39 1.10
CA THR A 129 5.73 -1.35 -0.36
C THR A 129 4.82 -0.17 -0.72
N ARG A 130 5.07 0.44 -1.88
CA ARG A 130 4.17 1.45 -2.43
C ARG A 130 2.93 0.82 -3.04
N THR A 131 3.12 -0.29 -3.75
CA THR A 131 1.99 -1.07 -4.23
C THR A 131 1.36 -1.82 -3.08
N VAL A 132 0.05 -1.76 -2.97
CA VAL A 132 -0.72 -2.44 -1.92
C VAL A 132 -1.40 -3.68 -2.49
N LEU A 133 -1.56 -4.67 -1.64
CA LEU A 133 -2.44 -5.80 -1.88
C LEU A 133 -3.88 -5.31 -1.83
N SER A 134 -4.60 -5.37 -2.94
CA SER A 134 -6.00 -4.99 -3.03
C SER A 134 -6.87 -6.23 -3.11
N TYR A 135 -7.87 -6.29 -2.26
CA TYR A 135 -8.82 -7.39 -2.24
C TYR A 135 -9.92 -7.19 -3.29
N GLN A 136 -10.33 -8.28 -3.90
CA GLN A 136 -11.55 -8.32 -4.72
C GLN A 136 -12.58 -9.24 -4.07
N PRO A 137 -13.85 -8.82 -3.94
CA PRO A 137 -14.90 -9.64 -3.35
C PRO A 137 -15.04 -11.00 -4.04
N GLY A 138 -15.00 -12.07 -3.24
CA GLY A 138 -15.13 -13.44 -3.75
C GLY A 138 -13.82 -14.10 -4.21
N ILE A 139 -12.69 -13.38 -4.19
CA ILE A 139 -11.36 -13.90 -4.53
C ILE A 139 -10.51 -13.97 -3.27
N SER A 140 -9.73 -15.02 -3.08
CA SER A 140 -8.80 -15.09 -1.97
C SER A 140 -7.48 -14.40 -2.28
N VAL A 141 -6.85 -13.89 -1.23
CA VAL A 141 -5.52 -13.28 -1.26
C VAL A 141 -4.55 -14.15 -0.51
N ASP A 142 -3.36 -14.30 -1.07
CA ASP A 142 -2.26 -15.06 -0.53
C ASP A 142 -1.02 -14.16 -0.43
N ALA A 143 -0.66 -13.77 0.79
CA ALA A 143 0.47 -12.90 1.07
C ALA A 143 1.63 -13.72 1.63
N LYS A 144 2.76 -13.75 0.91
CA LYS A 144 3.99 -14.46 1.29
C LYS A 144 5.13 -13.47 1.51
N PHE A 145 5.90 -13.69 2.53
CA PHE A 145 7.10 -12.89 2.81
C PHE A 145 8.12 -13.66 3.61
N THR A 146 9.37 -13.25 3.46
CA THR A 146 10.46 -13.79 4.27
C THR A 146 10.75 -12.88 5.44
N ALA A 147 11.13 -13.44 6.60
CA ALA A 147 11.63 -12.63 7.70
C ALA A 147 12.64 -13.39 8.58
N ILE A 148 13.58 -12.59 9.13
CA ILE A 148 14.44 -12.95 10.26
C ILE A 148 14.24 -11.87 11.30
N PHE A 149 13.79 -12.24 12.47
CA PHE A 149 13.66 -11.35 13.61
C PHE A 149 14.92 -11.41 14.48
N SER A 150 15.37 -10.28 14.99
CA SER A 150 16.45 -10.29 15.99
C SER A 150 15.94 -10.77 17.34
N THR A 151 16.87 -11.02 18.27
CA THR A 151 16.53 -11.34 19.66
C THR A 151 15.52 -10.34 20.22
N PRO A 152 14.42 -10.83 20.81
CA PRO A 152 13.37 -9.97 21.32
C PRO A 152 13.87 -9.09 22.49
N LYS A 153 13.28 -7.90 22.60
CA LYS A 153 13.62 -6.91 23.63
C LYS A 153 12.34 -6.37 24.24
N THR A 154 12.35 -6.20 25.55
CA THR A 154 11.24 -5.52 26.26
C THR A 154 11.05 -4.12 25.68
N GLY A 155 9.80 -3.69 25.50
CA GLY A 155 9.49 -2.35 24.99
C GLY A 155 9.72 -2.16 23.49
N ILE A 156 10.09 -3.20 22.74
CA ILE A 156 10.26 -3.12 21.29
C ILE A 156 9.27 -4.04 20.59
N LEU A 157 8.59 -3.48 19.59
CA LEU A 157 7.77 -4.22 18.63
C LEU A 157 8.59 -4.48 17.37
N GLN A 158 8.58 -5.71 16.89
CA GLN A 158 9.18 -6.13 15.62
C GLN A 158 8.09 -6.84 14.83
N TYR A 159 7.71 -6.36 13.64
CA TYR A 159 6.71 -7.07 12.86
C TYR A 159 6.90 -6.96 11.35
N VAL A 160 6.43 -7.98 10.64
CA VAL A 160 6.34 -8.05 9.17
C VAL A 160 4.97 -8.61 8.81
N GLY A 161 4.33 -7.98 7.83
CA GLY A 161 3.02 -8.43 7.37
C GLY A 161 2.38 -7.51 6.35
N ILE A 162 1.09 -7.68 6.19
CA ILE A 162 0.21 -6.86 5.38
C ILE A 162 -0.59 -5.96 6.32
N ILE A 163 -0.06 -4.79 6.61
CA ILE A 163 -0.55 -3.95 7.68
C ILE A 163 -0.26 -2.46 7.43
N ASN A 164 -1.22 -1.62 7.73
CA ASN A 164 -1.04 -0.17 7.76
C ASN A 164 -1.09 0.37 9.21
N ASN A 165 -1.29 1.66 9.39
CA ASN A 165 -1.36 2.24 10.74
C ASN A 165 -2.68 1.95 11.46
N GLU A 166 -3.73 1.63 10.73
CA GLU A 166 -5.10 1.49 11.23
C GLU A 166 -5.53 0.04 11.38
N GLU A 167 -5.10 -0.81 10.45
CA GLU A 167 -5.58 -2.17 10.30
C GLU A 167 -4.54 -3.07 9.65
N GLY A 168 -4.72 -4.38 9.76
CA GLY A 168 -3.93 -5.38 9.07
C GLY A 168 -3.49 -6.55 9.94
N LEU A 169 -2.61 -7.36 9.35
CA LEU A 169 -2.16 -8.64 9.87
C LEU A 169 -0.63 -8.74 9.78
N ALA A 170 0.01 -9.22 10.83
CA ALA A 170 1.46 -9.39 10.84
C ALA A 170 1.92 -10.55 11.72
N PHE A 171 3.13 -11.02 11.47
CA PHE A 171 3.90 -11.83 12.39
C PHE A 171 4.93 -10.97 13.10
N GLY A 172 5.24 -11.24 14.35
CA GLY A 172 6.27 -10.50 15.04
C GLY A 172 6.39 -10.71 16.53
N TYR A 173 7.21 -9.87 17.14
CA TYR A 173 7.39 -9.81 18.57
C TYR A 173 6.67 -8.62 19.18
N SER A 174 5.91 -8.89 20.22
CA SER A 174 5.44 -7.89 21.18
C SER A 174 6.30 -7.99 22.45
N GLY A 175 7.29 -7.12 22.57
CA GLY A 175 8.32 -7.28 23.60
C GLY A 175 9.06 -8.61 23.44
N LEU A 176 8.95 -9.49 24.43
CA LEU A 176 9.63 -10.79 24.46
C LEU A 176 8.85 -11.93 23.78
N ASN A 177 7.59 -11.75 23.45
CA ASN A 177 6.71 -12.81 22.99
C ASN A 177 6.49 -12.75 21.48
N PHE A 178 6.74 -13.87 20.80
CA PHE A 178 6.43 -14.02 19.37
C PHE A 178 4.97 -14.41 19.16
N GLY A 179 4.35 -13.83 18.12
CA GLY A 179 2.96 -14.10 17.81
C GLY A 179 2.50 -13.49 16.49
N ILE A 180 1.19 -13.46 16.36
CA ILE A 180 0.45 -12.88 15.25
C ILE A 180 -0.27 -11.65 15.77
N LEU A 181 -0.12 -10.53 15.07
CA LEU A 181 -0.83 -9.28 15.32
C LEU A 181 -2.02 -9.19 14.36
N HIS A 182 -3.21 -9.00 14.91
CA HIS A 182 -4.38 -8.52 14.20
C HIS A 182 -4.72 -7.11 14.70
N ARG A 183 -4.52 -6.13 13.84
CA ARG A 183 -4.84 -4.72 14.10
C ARG A 183 -6.10 -4.35 13.34
N TYR A 184 -7.03 -3.66 13.99
CA TYR A 184 -8.30 -3.28 13.39
C TYR A 184 -8.94 -2.08 14.09
N ASP A 185 -9.90 -1.44 13.41
CA ASP A 185 -10.76 -0.37 13.98
C ASP A 185 -9.99 0.89 14.37
N GLY A 186 -8.82 1.13 13.76
CA GLY A 186 -8.09 2.38 13.91
C GLY A 186 -8.62 3.46 12.97
N ALA A 187 -8.33 4.73 13.28
CA ALA A 187 -8.58 5.85 12.39
C ALA A 187 -7.54 6.95 12.60
N GLN A 188 -7.10 7.55 11.51
CA GLN A 188 -6.25 8.73 11.56
C GLN A 188 -7.09 9.98 11.83
N GLU A 189 -6.49 10.93 12.54
CA GLU A 189 -7.12 12.22 12.81
C GLU A 189 -6.88 13.18 11.65
N LEU A 190 -7.91 13.92 11.27
CA LEU A 190 -7.85 15.02 10.33
C LEU A 190 -8.32 16.31 10.97
N GLN A 191 -7.44 17.30 10.99
CA GLN A 191 -7.72 18.65 11.44
C GLN A 191 -7.80 19.60 10.25
N LYS A 192 -8.79 20.48 10.26
CA LYS A 192 -8.95 21.57 9.29
C LYS A 192 -8.64 22.89 9.96
N LEU A 193 -7.65 23.61 9.44
CA LEU A 193 -7.41 25.01 9.76
C LEU A 193 -8.08 25.88 8.70
N THR A 194 -9.04 26.70 9.07
CA THR A 194 -9.62 27.71 8.18
C THR A 194 -9.02 29.07 8.50
N VAL A 195 -8.36 29.67 7.53
CA VAL A 195 -7.80 31.04 7.66
C VAL A 195 -8.85 32.04 7.22
N THR A 196 -9.22 32.93 8.11
CA THR A 196 -10.27 33.93 7.87
C THR A 196 -9.71 35.31 7.52
N ASN A 197 -8.49 35.62 7.94
CA ASN A 197 -7.82 36.87 7.60
C ASN A 197 -6.31 36.67 7.41
N ALA A 198 -5.76 37.35 6.43
CA ALA A 198 -4.33 37.43 6.12
C ALA A 198 -3.98 38.89 5.76
N SER A 199 -4.15 39.80 6.70
CA SER A 199 -3.81 41.22 6.52
C SER A 199 -2.34 41.44 6.82
N ASN A 200 -1.69 42.29 6.08
CA ASN A 200 -0.30 42.75 6.10
C ASN A 200 0.62 42.06 5.08
N ALA A 201 1.19 42.88 4.22
CA ALA A 201 2.27 42.48 3.31
C ALA A 201 3.60 42.39 4.07
N GLY A 202 4.41 41.39 3.72
CA GLY A 202 5.76 41.19 4.24
C GLY A 202 5.93 39.88 5.02
N THR A 203 7.19 39.55 5.27
CA THR A 203 7.54 38.34 6.05
C THR A 203 7.09 38.47 7.50
N ARG A 204 6.37 37.50 7.98
CA ARG A 204 5.85 37.45 9.36
C ARG A 204 5.97 36.06 9.94
N ASN A 205 6.22 35.99 11.23
CA ASN A 205 6.28 34.74 11.96
C ASN A 205 4.88 34.42 12.52
N THR A 206 4.43 33.23 12.19
CA THR A 206 3.16 32.67 12.66
C THR A 206 3.44 31.43 13.45
N THR A 207 2.83 31.29 14.62
CA THR A 207 2.92 30.08 15.42
C THR A 207 1.72 29.19 15.11
N VAL A 208 1.99 28.03 14.57
CA VAL A 208 1.02 26.97 14.37
C VAL A 208 1.30 25.86 15.38
N LYS A 209 0.34 25.60 16.23
CA LYS A 209 0.42 24.50 17.20
C LYS A 209 -0.29 23.30 16.64
N LEU A 210 0.44 22.20 16.48
CA LEU A 210 -0.10 20.91 16.10
C LEU A 210 0.13 19.92 17.24
N ASN A 211 -0.92 19.26 17.71
CA ASN A 211 -0.85 18.27 18.79
C ASN A 211 -0.07 18.77 20.03
N GLY A 212 -0.24 20.02 20.37
CA GLY A 212 0.46 20.63 21.51
C GLY A 212 1.85 21.24 21.22
N TYR A 213 2.47 20.96 20.06
CA TYR A 213 3.80 21.45 19.69
C TYR A 213 3.73 22.76 18.90
N ASN A 214 4.46 23.75 19.36
CA ASN A 214 4.53 25.07 18.71
C ASN A 214 5.52 25.04 17.56
N ASN A 215 5.07 25.49 16.40
CA ASN A 215 5.89 25.66 15.20
C ASN A 215 5.85 27.12 14.77
N ILE A 216 6.99 27.73 14.68
CA ILE A 216 7.10 29.10 14.17
C ILE A 216 7.38 29.01 12.67
N VAL A 217 6.42 29.43 11.87
CA VAL A 217 6.50 29.42 10.42
C VAL A 217 6.66 30.82 9.91
N SER A 218 7.69 31.07 9.14
CA SER A 218 7.90 32.34 8.44
C SER A 218 7.11 32.32 7.13
N ILE A 219 6.18 33.24 6.98
CA ILE A 219 5.25 33.29 5.85
C ILE A 219 5.28 34.66 5.19
N THR A 220 5.08 34.69 3.89
CA THR A 220 5.08 35.89 3.05
C THR A 220 3.76 36.16 2.35
N GLY A 221 2.87 35.15 2.29
CA GLY A 221 1.58 35.25 1.63
C GLY A 221 0.71 36.38 2.18
N ASN A 222 0.18 37.19 1.29
CA ASN A 222 -0.70 38.34 1.61
C ASN A 222 -2.19 38.04 1.36
N THR A 223 -2.51 36.84 0.89
CA THR A 223 -3.87 36.34 0.72
C THR A 223 -4.11 35.13 1.60
N THR A 224 -5.36 34.87 1.97
CA THR A 224 -5.71 33.68 2.77
C THR A 224 -5.31 32.40 2.07
N THR A 225 -5.51 32.29 0.76
CA THR A 225 -5.13 31.13 -0.05
C THR A 225 -3.62 30.96 -0.14
N GLY A 226 -2.86 32.03 -0.39
CA GLY A 226 -1.39 32.00 -0.45
C GLY A 226 -0.77 31.58 0.89
N LEU A 227 -1.30 32.10 1.98
CA LEU A 227 -0.91 31.70 3.33
C LEU A 227 -1.20 30.23 3.62
N CYS A 228 -2.39 29.74 3.23
CA CYS A 228 -2.73 28.34 3.40
C CYS A 228 -1.79 27.43 2.62
N LYS A 229 -1.38 27.85 1.42
CA LYS A 229 -0.40 27.10 0.64
C LYS A 229 0.96 27.04 1.34
N GLU A 230 1.50 28.17 1.78
CA GLU A 230 2.78 28.21 2.49
C GLU A 230 2.76 27.33 3.76
N LEU A 231 1.66 27.37 4.52
CA LEU A 231 1.48 26.49 5.68
C LEU A 231 1.41 25.01 5.28
N ALA A 232 0.66 24.68 4.25
CA ALA A 232 0.58 23.30 3.77
C ALA A 232 1.95 22.79 3.32
N ASP A 233 2.68 23.59 2.56
CA ASP A 233 4.02 23.25 2.08
C ASP A 233 5.02 23.07 3.25
N TYR A 234 4.95 23.91 4.27
CA TYR A 234 5.81 23.79 5.44
C TYR A 234 5.57 22.50 6.23
N PHE A 235 4.30 22.13 6.42
CA PHE A 235 3.93 21.00 7.26
C PHE A 235 3.86 19.66 6.52
N THR A 236 3.98 19.65 5.20
CA THR A 236 4.07 18.38 4.47
C THR A 236 5.34 17.63 4.88
N GLY A 237 5.16 16.44 5.47
CA GLY A 237 6.26 15.64 6.03
C GLY A 237 6.75 16.10 7.41
N TYR A 238 6.07 17.07 8.04
CA TYR A 238 6.39 17.49 9.39
C TYR A 238 6.20 16.35 10.40
N ILE A 239 7.14 16.24 11.34
CA ILE A 239 7.16 15.19 12.35
C ILE A 239 6.96 15.80 13.73
N ASP A 240 6.02 15.23 14.47
CA ASP A 240 5.75 15.58 15.86
C ASP A 240 5.64 14.30 16.69
N SER A 241 6.41 14.20 17.78
CA SER A 241 6.42 13.04 18.70
C SER A 241 6.34 11.69 18.00
N GLY A 242 7.11 11.50 16.93
CA GLY A 242 7.08 10.28 16.12
C GLY A 242 5.92 10.15 15.15
N THR A 243 5.16 11.22 14.96
CA THR A 243 4.03 11.24 14.04
C THR A 243 4.32 12.15 12.86
N PHE A 244 4.19 11.63 11.65
CA PHE A 244 4.22 12.43 10.44
C PHE A 244 2.86 13.05 10.19
N TYR A 245 2.88 14.27 9.64
CA TYR A 245 1.71 14.93 9.10
C TYR A 245 1.83 15.02 7.58
N LYS A 246 0.73 14.80 6.89
CA LYS A 246 0.52 15.22 5.53
C LYS A 246 -0.41 16.43 5.58
N SER A 247 -0.06 17.48 4.87
CA SER A 247 -0.85 18.70 4.83
C SER A 247 -1.22 19.08 3.41
N TYR A 248 -2.42 19.62 3.25
CA TYR A 248 -2.99 19.98 1.96
C TYR A 248 -3.71 21.30 2.07
N GLN A 249 -3.54 22.15 1.08
CA GLN A 249 -4.29 23.38 0.95
C GLN A 249 -5.51 23.17 0.05
N LEU A 250 -6.66 23.66 0.47
CA LEU A 250 -7.86 23.82 -0.34
C LEU A 250 -8.48 25.17 0.00
N ASP A 251 -8.60 26.05 -1.00
CA ASP A 251 -9.08 27.40 -0.85
C ASP A 251 -8.37 28.15 0.28
N ASN A 252 -9.13 28.59 1.27
CA ASN A 252 -8.64 29.27 2.47
C ASN A 252 -8.42 28.33 3.67
N SER A 253 -8.24 27.05 3.40
CA SER A 253 -8.09 26.03 4.45
C SER A 253 -6.86 25.16 4.23
N VAL A 254 -6.28 24.73 5.35
CA VAL A 254 -5.22 23.70 5.39
C VAL A 254 -5.72 22.51 6.15
N TYR A 255 -5.56 21.36 5.57
CA TYR A 255 -5.92 20.09 6.18
C TYR A 255 -4.68 19.35 6.63
N PHE A 256 -4.66 18.92 7.87
CA PHE A 256 -3.55 18.20 8.49
C PHE A 256 -3.99 16.79 8.80
N VAL A 257 -3.43 15.82 8.08
CA VAL A 257 -3.67 14.40 8.28
C VAL A 257 -2.56 13.83 9.14
N ARG A 258 -2.90 13.38 10.32
CA ARG A 258 -1.97 12.72 11.23
C ARG A 258 -1.72 11.30 10.76
N GLN A 259 -0.49 10.94 10.44
CA GLN A 259 -0.14 9.64 9.87
C GLN A 259 -0.04 8.50 10.92
N LYS A 260 -0.43 8.75 12.14
CA LYS A 260 -0.59 7.75 13.19
C LYS A 260 -2.06 7.69 13.58
N SER A 261 -2.61 6.48 13.69
CA SER A 261 -3.96 6.29 14.20
C SER A 261 -4.08 6.75 15.66
N GLY A 262 -5.26 7.12 16.03
CA GLY A 262 -5.56 7.62 17.36
C GLY A 262 -5.76 9.14 17.40
N PRO A 263 -6.43 9.64 18.46
CA PRO A 263 -6.61 11.06 18.67
C PRO A 263 -5.29 11.73 19.02
N ALA A 264 -5.16 12.99 18.67
CA ALA A 264 -4.09 13.84 19.20
C ALA A 264 -4.25 14.00 20.71
N LEU A 265 -3.12 14.09 21.40
CA LEU A 265 -3.09 14.29 22.85
C LEU A 265 -3.02 15.78 23.22
N GLY A 266 -2.71 16.64 22.26
CA GLY A 266 -2.49 18.06 22.45
C GLY A 266 -3.45 18.94 21.64
N SER A 267 -3.36 20.25 21.85
CA SER A 267 -4.21 21.25 21.19
C SER A 267 -3.68 21.65 19.80
N TYR A 268 -4.60 22.19 19.00
CA TYR A 268 -4.33 22.82 17.72
C TYR A 268 -4.69 24.30 17.80
N THR A 269 -3.76 25.19 17.51
CA THR A 269 -4.00 26.64 17.51
C THR A 269 -3.20 27.35 16.42
N LEU A 270 -3.73 28.47 15.96
CA LEU A 270 -3.04 29.42 15.09
C LEU A 270 -2.91 30.75 15.82
N THR A 271 -1.69 31.26 15.92
CA THR A 271 -1.45 32.62 16.47
C THR A 271 -0.39 33.32 15.62
N GLY A 272 -0.67 34.55 15.22
CA GLY A 272 0.25 35.32 14.42
C GLY A 272 -0.21 36.76 14.22
N ASN A 273 0.71 37.65 13.90
CA ASN A 273 0.38 39.05 13.67
C ASN A 273 -0.31 39.23 12.31
N GLY A 274 -1.53 39.74 12.32
CA GLY A 274 -2.32 39.96 11.10
C GLY A 274 -2.88 38.70 10.47
N ILE A 275 -2.89 37.58 11.19
CA ILE A 275 -3.45 36.31 10.73
C ILE A 275 -4.47 35.83 11.75
N THR A 276 -5.65 35.51 11.26
CA THR A 276 -6.68 34.87 12.07
C THR A 276 -7.22 33.63 11.37
N GLY A 277 -7.50 32.62 12.15
CA GLY A 277 -8.07 31.36 11.70
C GLY A 277 -8.43 30.48 12.87
N SER A 278 -9.15 29.41 12.58
CA SER A 278 -9.57 28.45 13.59
C SER A 278 -9.36 27.03 13.12
N PHE A 279 -9.01 26.16 14.06
CA PHE A 279 -8.98 24.71 13.84
C PHE A 279 -10.35 24.09 14.14
N SER A 280 -10.71 23.11 13.34
CA SER A 280 -11.85 22.23 13.60
C SER A 280 -11.44 20.78 13.28
N THR A 281 -11.93 19.85 14.10
CA THR A 281 -11.73 18.43 13.83
C THR A 281 -12.66 18.01 12.70
N PHE A 282 -12.10 17.65 11.55
CA PHE A 282 -12.85 17.17 10.41
C PHE A 282 -13.17 15.67 10.57
N LYS A 283 -12.20 14.89 11.03
CA LYS A 283 -12.35 13.49 11.42
C LYS A 283 -11.59 13.23 12.71
N ALA A 284 -12.25 12.62 13.66
CA ALA A 284 -11.62 12.23 14.92
C ALA A 284 -10.73 10.99 14.71
N GLY A 285 -9.54 11.03 15.30
CA GLY A 285 -8.68 9.86 15.34
C GLY A 285 -9.21 8.79 16.31
N LYS A 286 -8.93 7.54 16.02
CA LYS A 286 -9.28 6.40 16.85
C LYS A 286 -8.08 5.46 17.00
N ASN A 287 -7.76 5.08 18.24
CA ASN A 287 -6.72 4.08 18.46
C ASN A 287 -7.16 2.73 17.89
N PRO A 288 -6.27 2.03 17.17
CA PRO A 288 -6.58 0.70 16.72
C PRO A 288 -6.68 -0.27 17.90
N ILE A 289 -7.46 -1.31 17.72
CA ILE A 289 -7.44 -2.47 18.59
C ILE A 289 -6.36 -3.41 18.06
N GLU A 290 -5.52 -3.93 18.95
CA GLU A 290 -4.42 -4.84 18.62
C GLU A 290 -4.59 -6.13 19.42
N ASP A 291 -5.02 -7.18 18.71
CA ASP A 291 -5.09 -8.52 19.29
C ASP A 291 -3.80 -9.28 18.92
N TRP A 292 -3.06 -9.71 19.94
CA TRP A 292 -1.88 -10.52 19.79
C TRP A 292 -2.17 -11.99 20.12
N TYR A 293 -2.03 -12.84 19.13
CA TYR A 293 -2.14 -14.30 19.28
C TYR A 293 -0.72 -14.87 19.43
N MET A 294 -0.27 -15.01 20.69
CA MET A 294 1.07 -15.51 20.99
C MET A 294 1.24 -16.96 20.53
N GLN A 295 2.48 -17.36 20.17
CA GLN A 295 2.80 -18.69 19.67
C GLN A 295 2.26 -19.82 20.56
N THR A 296 2.31 -19.65 21.87
CA THR A 296 1.76 -20.62 22.86
C THR A 296 0.24 -20.81 22.76
N GLY A 297 -0.46 -19.84 22.20
CA GLY A 297 -1.92 -19.84 21.99
C GLY A 297 -2.36 -20.17 20.57
N TRP A 298 -1.46 -20.51 19.65
CA TRP A 298 -1.86 -20.90 18.30
C TRP A 298 -2.74 -22.15 18.32
N ASN A 299 -3.82 -22.13 17.53
CA ASN A 299 -4.92 -23.09 17.65
C ASN A 299 -4.82 -24.28 16.69
N ILE A 300 -3.88 -24.28 15.73
CA ILE A 300 -3.66 -25.42 14.85
C ILE A 300 -2.33 -26.11 15.19
N ASP A 301 -1.23 -25.37 15.11
CA ASP A 301 0.09 -25.90 15.46
C ASP A 301 0.93 -24.82 16.17
N LYS A 302 1.37 -25.11 17.38
CA LYS A 302 2.23 -24.20 18.15
C LYS A 302 3.67 -24.17 17.67
N MET A 303 4.06 -25.08 16.79
CA MET A 303 5.39 -25.21 16.22
C MET A 303 6.51 -25.23 17.28
N ASN A 304 6.28 -25.95 18.35
CA ASN A 304 7.18 -26.13 19.49
C ASN A 304 7.74 -27.56 19.59
N GLY A 305 7.70 -28.31 18.49
CA GLY A 305 8.12 -29.70 18.39
C GLY A 305 7.06 -30.72 18.83
N SER A 306 5.92 -30.29 19.39
CA SER A 306 4.86 -31.17 19.86
C SER A 306 3.55 -31.09 19.08
N GLY A 307 3.50 -30.20 18.07
CA GLY A 307 2.34 -30.03 17.21
C GLY A 307 2.28 -31.03 16.05
N ILE A 308 1.30 -30.86 15.16
CA ILE A 308 1.06 -31.77 14.01
C ILE A 308 2.26 -31.79 13.06
N SER A 309 2.95 -30.67 12.88
CA SER A 309 4.11 -30.57 12.00
C SER A 309 5.39 -31.17 12.60
N LEU A 310 5.44 -31.39 13.92
CA LEU A 310 6.63 -31.72 14.69
C LEU A 310 7.79 -30.71 14.54
N MET A 311 7.57 -29.56 13.92
CA MET A 311 8.55 -28.51 13.73
C MET A 311 8.79 -27.77 15.05
N ASN A 312 10.06 -27.43 15.30
CA ASN A 312 10.46 -26.52 16.35
C ASN A 312 10.88 -25.21 15.72
N PHE A 313 9.95 -24.27 15.63
CA PHE A 313 10.10 -23.03 14.91
C PHE A 313 10.95 -22.01 15.67
N ASN A 314 11.89 -21.40 14.97
CA ASN A 314 12.71 -20.31 15.49
C ASN A 314 12.58 -19.05 14.62
N PRO A 315 11.92 -17.98 15.12
CA PRO A 315 11.75 -16.74 14.37
C PRO A 315 13.06 -16.00 14.05
N GLN A 316 14.16 -16.33 14.74
CA GLN A 316 15.47 -15.72 14.53
C GLN A 316 16.23 -16.34 13.35
N LEU A 317 15.67 -17.37 12.73
CA LEU A 317 16.18 -17.97 11.49
C LEU A 317 15.40 -17.45 10.28
N PHE A 318 15.93 -17.74 9.10
CA PHE A 318 15.29 -17.36 7.84
C PHE A 318 14.04 -18.22 7.60
N ASN A 319 12.86 -17.62 7.73
CA ASN A 319 11.58 -18.29 7.54
C ASN A 319 10.76 -17.62 6.44
N ILE A 320 9.88 -18.42 5.82
CA ILE A 320 8.85 -17.93 4.90
C ILE A 320 7.50 -17.99 5.62
N TYR A 321 6.85 -16.86 5.69
CA TYR A 321 5.55 -16.67 6.30
C TYR A 321 4.49 -16.50 5.23
N ASN A 322 3.27 -16.92 5.55
CA ASN A 322 2.16 -16.81 4.64
C ASN A 322 0.87 -16.44 5.39
N ILE A 323 0.11 -15.52 4.85
CA ILE A 323 -1.20 -15.10 5.35
C ILE A 323 -2.19 -15.27 4.20
N LYS A 324 -3.23 -16.08 4.43
CA LYS A 324 -4.33 -16.27 3.49
C LYS A 324 -5.61 -15.69 4.06
N PHE A 325 -6.32 -14.93 3.26
CA PHE A 325 -7.61 -14.41 3.66
C PHE A 325 -8.53 -14.19 2.45
N GLY A 326 -9.82 -14.33 2.73
CA GLY A 326 -10.87 -13.83 1.84
C GLY A 326 -11.72 -12.88 2.66
N TRP A 327 -11.93 -11.66 2.18
CA TRP A 327 -12.56 -10.67 3.05
C TRP A 327 -14.07 -10.90 3.20
N LEU A 328 -14.92 -10.66 2.23
CA LEU A 328 -16.39 -10.64 2.37
C LEU A 328 -16.90 -10.23 3.78
N GLY A 329 -16.03 -9.61 4.57
CA GLY A 329 -16.27 -9.12 5.92
C GLY A 329 -16.13 -10.14 7.06
N SER A 330 -16.24 -11.44 6.82
CA SER A 330 -16.32 -12.42 7.90
C SER A 330 -15.68 -13.77 7.64
N LEU A 331 -14.83 -13.89 6.63
CA LEU A 331 -14.11 -15.14 6.38
C LEU A 331 -12.94 -15.34 7.34
N PRO A 332 -12.59 -16.59 7.63
CA PRO A 332 -11.44 -16.90 8.46
C PRO A 332 -10.13 -16.39 7.83
N ILE A 333 -9.21 -16.01 8.70
CA ILE A 333 -7.85 -15.62 8.33
C ILE A 333 -6.91 -16.73 8.73
N GLN A 334 -6.16 -17.28 7.79
CA GLN A 334 -5.24 -18.37 8.02
C GLN A 334 -3.78 -17.90 7.98
N PHE A 335 -3.03 -18.31 8.99
CA PHE A 335 -1.60 -18.03 9.11
C PHE A 335 -0.82 -19.32 8.96
N ASN A 336 0.27 -19.26 8.17
CA ASN A 336 1.06 -20.41 7.82
C ASN A 336 2.55 -20.09 7.88
N ILE A 337 3.37 -21.12 8.09
CA ILE A 337 4.83 -21.07 8.00
C ILE A 337 5.30 -22.17 7.06
N ALA A 338 6.28 -21.90 6.21
CA ALA A 338 6.82 -22.89 5.27
C ALA A 338 7.34 -24.14 6.00
N LYS A 339 7.18 -25.28 5.37
CA LYS A 339 7.77 -26.55 5.84
C LYS A 339 9.29 -26.53 5.68
N ASP A 340 9.99 -27.32 6.50
CA ASP A 340 11.45 -27.46 6.43
C ASP A 340 11.96 -27.98 5.07
N ASP A 341 11.16 -28.79 4.39
CA ASP A 341 11.44 -29.31 3.04
C ASP A 341 11.07 -28.34 1.92
N ALA A 342 10.58 -27.15 2.25
CA ALA A 342 10.05 -26.13 1.34
C ALA A 342 8.89 -26.59 0.44
N GLN A 343 8.30 -27.78 0.71
CA GLN A 343 7.18 -28.33 -0.05
C GLN A 343 5.83 -27.93 0.55
N GLY A 344 5.58 -26.62 0.57
CA GLY A 344 4.31 -26.07 1.04
C GLY A 344 4.40 -25.39 2.40
N PHE A 345 3.26 -25.22 3.01
CA PHE A 345 3.10 -24.48 4.25
C PHE A 345 2.38 -25.31 5.31
N ASN A 346 2.79 -25.16 6.56
CA ASN A 346 2.06 -25.65 7.71
C ASN A 346 1.09 -24.59 8.20
N PRO A 347 -0.23 -24.86 8.26
CA PRO A 347 -1.16 -23.98 8.93
C PRO A 347 -0.86 -24.01 10.44
N ILE A 348 -0.74 -22.82 11.03
CA ILE A 348 -0.38 -22.68 12.44
C ILE A 348 -1.50 -22.05 13.28
N HIS A 349 -2.23 -21.11 12.68
CA HIS A 349 -3.29 -20.40 13.38
C HIS A 349 -4.40 -19.98 12.42
N LEU A 350 -5.63 -20.05 12.91
CA LEU A 350 -6.83 -19.57 12.24
C LEU A 350 -7.53 -18.56 13.14
N ILE A 351 -7.79 -17.37 12.62
CA ILE A 351 -8.64 -16.40 13.27
C ILE A 351 -10.05 -16.54 12.65
N PRO A 352 -11.01 -17.17 13.35
CA PRO A 352 -12.37 -17.23 12.87
C PRO A 352 -13.05 -15.87 13.11
N TRP A 353 -13.54 -15.25 12.05
CA TRP A 353 -14.25 -13.98 12.15
C TRP A 353 -15.67 -14.13 11.64
N THR A 354 -16.54 -14.68 12.48
CA THR A 354 -17.93 -15.00 12.16
C THR A 354 -18.85 -14.43 13.24
N ASN A 355 -20.14 -14.38 12.96
CA ASN A 355 -21.15 -13.92 13.92
C ASN A 355 -21.19 -14.75 15.22
N THR A 356 -20.66 -15.97 15.24
CA THR A 356 -20.48 -16.77 16.46
C THR A 356 -19.27 -16.30 17.29
N ASN A 357 -18.39 -15.49 16.73
CA ASN A 357 -17.13 -15.02 17.32
C ASN A 357 -17.06 -13.50 17.43
N LYS A 358 -18.09 -12.83 17.92
CA LYS A 358 -18.09 -11.36 18.08
C LYS A 358 -18.12 -10.54 16.78
N ALA A 359 -18.35 -11.12 15.62
CA ALA A 359 -18.33 -10.40 14.35
C ALA A 359 -19.57 -9.52 14.19
N ILE A 360 -19.58 -8.38 14.85
CA ILE A 360 -20.57 -7.30 14.65
C ILE A 360 -20.13 -6.33 13.54
N ARG A 361 -18.98 -6.57 12.92
CA ARG A 361 -18.36 -5.77 11.87
C ARG A 361 -17.36 -6.64 11.08
N PRO A 362 -16.93 -6.19 9.90
CA PRO A 362 -15.80 -6.82 9.20
C PRO A 362 -14.54 -6.85 10.07
N TRP A 363 -13.64 -7.82 9.84
CA TRP A 363 -12.38 -7.92 10.57
C TRP A 363 -11.41 -6.77 10.26
N VAL A 364 -11.58 -6.12 9.11
CA VAL A 364 -11.00 -4.80 8.75
C VAL A 364 -12.03 -4.02 7.96
N ASN A 365 -11.94 -2.69 7.97
CA ASN A 365 -12.87 -1.85 7.23
C ASN A 365 -12.53 -1.85 5.74
N GLU A 366 -11.24 -1.89 5.41
CA GLU A 366 -10.76 -1.87 4.04
C GLU A 366 -9.57 -2.81 3.85
N PRO A 367 -9.74 -3.91 3.11
CA PRO A 367 -8.72 -4.95 2.96
C PRO A 367 -7.68 -4.60 1.88
N ARG A 368 -7.01 -3.44 2.03
CA ARG A 368 -5.93 -2.97 1.18
C ARG A 368 -4.71 -2.67 2.00
N PHE A 369 -3.65 -3.44 1.82
CA PHE A 369 -2.50 -3.38 2.69
C PHE A 369 -1.18 -3.33 1.93
N PRO A 370 -0.24 -2.44 2.31
CA PRO A 370 1.15 -2.60 1.91
C PRO A 370 1.75 -3.80 2.65
N PHE A 371 2.76 -4.42 2.07
CA PHE A 371 3.70 -5.18 2.88
C PHE A 371 4.52 -4.20 3.71
N ARG A 372 4.63 -4.46 4.99
CA ARG A 372 5.30 -3.57 5.92
C ARG A 372 6.22 -4.33 6.85
N ILE A 373 7.42 -3.82 6.98
CA ILE A 373 8.42 -4.27 7.93
C ILE A 373 8.67 -3.11 8.89
N ARG A 374 8.44 -3.33 10.18
CA ARG A 374 8.60 -2.27 11.16
C ARG A 374 9.25 -2.75 12.44
N VAL A 375 10.14 -1.91 12.96
CA VAL A 375 10.71 -2.04 14.28
C VAL A 375 10.48 -0.73 15.01
N GLU A 376 9.81 -0.77 16.15
CA GLU A 376 9.47 0.44 16.91
C GLU A 376 9.55 0.24 18.43
N LYS A 377 9.91 1.30 19.11
CA LYS A 377 9.82 1.38 20.56
C LYS A 377 8.41 1.74 20.99
N THR A 378 7.92 1.04 22.01
CA THR A 378 6.63 1.38 22.62
C THR A 378 6.71 2.71 23.35
N LEU A 379 5.57 3.37 23.51
CA LEU A 379 5.48 4.61 24.24
C LEU A 379 5.95 4.41 25.69
N GLY A 380 6.90 5.23 26.14
CA GLY A 380 7.46 5.16 27.49
C GLY A 380 8.74 4.31 27.59
N ASP A 381 9.15 3.60 26.54
CA ASP A 381 10.45 2.91 26.54
C ASP A 381 11.60 3.91 26.37
N THR A 382 12.42 4.00 27.41
CA THR A 382 13.63 4.86 27.47
C THR A 382 14.92 4.05 27.36
N SER A 383 14.83 2.74 27.12
CA SER A 383 16.01 1.89 26.93
C SER A 383 16.85 2.33 25.73
N LEU A 384 18.13 2.01 25.70
CA LEU A 384 19.00 2.18 24.55
C LEU A 384 18.97 0.95 23.61
N ASP A 385 18.08 0.02 23.86
CA ASP A 385 17.97 -1.21 23.07
C ASP A 385 17.56 -0.94 21.62
N THR A 386 18.11 -1.76 20.76
CA THR A 386 17.76 -1.82 19.34
C THR A 386 17.36 -3.23 18.95
N ALA A 387 16.51 -3.34 17.96
CA ALA A 387 16.15 -4.61 17.35
C ALA A 387 16.16 -4.47 15.82
N THR A 388 16.24 -5.60 15.14
CA THR A 388 16.38 -5.66 13.69
C THR A 388 15.45 -6.71 13.09
N VAL A 389 14.81 -6.36 12.00
CA VAL A 389 14.09 -7.31 11.14
C VAL A 389 14.73 -7.29 9.77
N LYS A 390 14.94 -8.48 9.18
CA LYS A 390 15.46 -8.63 7.82
C LYS A 390 14.44 -9.32 6.94
N THR A 391 14.34 -8.91 5.68
CA THR A 391 13.49 -9.55 4.66
C THR A 391 14.20 -9.62 3.32
N ALA A 392 14.11 -10.75 2.63
CA ALA A 392 14.65 -10.89 1.28
C ALA A 392 13.61 -10.51 0.22
N SER A 393 12.36 -10.88 0.43
CA SER A 393 11.30 -10.63 -0.56
C SER A 393 9.91 -10.69 0.07
N VAL A 394 8.98 -10.05 -0.61
CA VAL A 394 7.55 -10.12 -0.35
C VAL A 394 6.80 -10.36 -1.66
N CYS A 395 5.73 -11.16 -1.61
CA CYS A 395 4.90 -11.46 -2.76
C CYS A 395 3.44 -11.58 -2.31
N GLY A 396 2.57 -10.80 -2.91
CA GLY A 396 1.13 -10.90 -2.74
C GLY A 396 0.48 -11.35 -4.04
N THR A 397 -0.35 -12.38 -3.97
CA THR A 397 -1.04 -12.94 -5.12
C THR A 397 -2.54 -13.04 -4.86
N THR A 398 -3.32 -13.02 -5.93
CA THR A 398 -4.74 -13.35 -5.91
C THR A 398 -5.00 -14.67 -6.61
N GLU A 399 -6.11 -15.30 -6.27
CA GLU A 399 -6.60 -16.48 -6.94
C GLU A 399 -7.36 -16.08 -8.22
N GLY A 400 -6.70 -16.25 -9.38
CA GLY A 400 -7.26 -15.91 -10.68
C GLY A 400 -7.04 -14.45 -11.10
N LYS A 401 -7.56 -14.12 -12.28
CA LYS A 401 -7.31 -12.82 -12.93
C LYS A 401 -8.02 -11.68 -12.20
N ILE A 402 -7.28 -10.63 -11.95
CA ILE A 402 -7.81 -9.38 -11.38
C ILE A 402 -8.65 -8.67 -12.45
N THR A 403 -9.91 -8.43 -12.13
CA THR A 403 -10.77 -7.56 -12.94
C THR A 403 -10.84 -6.20 -12.25
N LYS A 404 -10.36 -5.15 -12.91
CA LYS A 404 -10.45 -3.79 -12.39
C LYS A 404 -11.91 -3.31 -12.53
N PHE A 405 -12.59 -3.17 -11.39
CA PHE A 405 -13.93 -2.57 -11.33
C PHE A 405 -13.90 -1.08 -10.91
N ALA A 406 -12.71 -0.52 -10.78
CA ALA A 406 -12.55 0.87 -10.37
C ALA A 406 -13.04 1.82 -11.48
N PRO A 407 -13.73 2.94 -11.12
CA PRO A 407 -14.19 3.92 -12.09
C PRO A 407 -13.03 4.49 -12.90
N PRO A 408 -13.10 4.47 -14.24
CA PRO A 408 -12.07 5.07 -15.07
C PRO A 408 -12.18 6.60 -15.05
N PHE A 409 -11.04 7.26 -15.20
CA PHE A 409 -11.01 8.71 -15.40
C PHE A 409 -10.11 9.10 -16.56
N SER A 410 -10.40 10.28 -17.10
CA SER A 410 -9.55 10.98 -18.06
C SER A 410 -9.56 12.47 -17.75
N ILE A 411 -8.39 13.03 -17.45
CA ILE A 411 -8.26 14.43 -17.07
C ILE A 411 -7.28 15.10 -18.01
N ALA A 412 -7.73 16.17 -18.68
CA ALA A 412 -6.89 16.94 -19.57
C ALA A 412 -6.48 18.29 -18.96
N SER A 413 -5.32 18.77 -19.40
CA SER A 413 -4.88 20.14 -19.19
C SER A 413 -5.66 21.10 -20.07
N ASN A 414 -5.56 22.39 -19.76
CA ASN A 414 -5.84 23.41 -20.74
C ASN A 414 -4.69 23.47 -21.76
N LEU A 415 -4.96 24.05 -22.93
CA LEU A 415 -3.92 24.40 -23.89
C LEU A 415 -2.99 25.43 -23.22
N ARG A 416 -1.67 25.18 -23.28
CA ARG A 416 -0.67 26.08 -22.68
C ARG A 416 0.39 26.44 -23.69
N GLU A 417 0.52 27.73 -23.93
CA GLU A 417 1.58 28.28 -24.76
C GLU A 417 2.89 28.32 -23.96
N ILE A 418 3.98 27.92 -24.60
CA ILE A 418 5.33 27.93 -24.05
C ILE A 418 6.23 28.66 -25.06
N ASN A 419 6.50 29.92 -24.76
CA ASN A 419 7.27 30.80 -25.63
C ASN A 419 8.75 30.72 -25.30
N ASN A 420 9.58 30.68 -26.32
CA ASN A 420 11.02 30.93 -26.20
C ASN A 420 11.24 32.44 -26.24
N GLY A 421 11.49 33.04 -25.08
CA GLY A 421 11.85 34.46 -25.04
C GLY A 421 13.16 34.74 -25.82
N PRO A 422 13.30 35.91 -26.46
CA PRO A 422 14.50 36.28 -27.19
C PRO A 422 15.74 36.19 -26.29
N GLY A 423 16.69 35.32 -26.65
CA GLY A 423 17.95 35.12 -25.93
C GLY A 423 17.93 34.09 -24.80
N SER A 424 16.85 33.35 -24.59
CA SER A 424 16.83 32.22 -23.66
C SER A 424 17.34 30.95 -24.32
N ASN A 425 18.41 30.38 -23.78
CA ASN A 425 18.94 29.08 -24.21
C ASN A 425 18.06 27.90 -23.76
N PHE A 426 16.78 27.88 -23.92
CA PHE A 426 15.72 26.95 -23.53
C PHE A 426 14.72 27.59 -22.55
N SER A 427 13.46 27.31 -22.77
CA SER A 427 12.39 27.67 -21.83
C SER A 427 12.57 26.96 -20.50
N ASN A 428 12.16 27.59 -19.43
CA ASN A 428 12.07 26.92 -18.12
C ASN A 428 11.10 25.75 -18.22
N GLU A 429 11.39 24.70 -17.49
CA GLU A 429 10.48 23.57 -17.34
C GLU A 429 9.19 24.02 -16.63
N ILE A 430 8.05 23.83 -17.31
CA ILE A 430 6.75 24.34 -16.87
C ILE A 430 5.81 23.16 -16.55
N PRO A 431 5.16 23.14 -15.37
CA PRO A 431 4.10 22.17 -15.09
C PRO A 431 2.88 22.43 -16.00
N ILE A 432 2.39 21.41 -16.68
CA ILE A 432 1.26 21.49 -17.59
C ILE A 432 -0.02 20.96 -16.94
N LEU A 433 0.09 19.82 -16.27
CA LEU A 433 -0.99 19.19 -15.55
C LEU A 433 -0.42 18.46 -14.34
N SER A 434 -1.05 18.68 -13.21
CA SER A 434 -0.76 17.92 -12.00
C SER A 434 -2.06 17.33 -11.46
N ILE A 435 -2.00 16.09 -11.01
CA ILE A 435 -3.15 15.42 -10.40
C ILE A 435 -2.76 14.77 -9.08
N CYS A 436 -3.69 14.70 -8.16
CA CYS A 436 -3.57 13.94 -6.92
C CYS A 436 -4.92 13.36 -6.52
N ALA A 437 -4.88 12.33 -5.67
CA ALA A 437 -6.08 11.86 -5.01
C ALA A 437 -6.61 12.96 -4.09
N ALA A 438 -7.92 13.25 -4.15
CA ALA A 438 -8.55 14.25 -3.33
C ALA A 438 -8.30 13.93 -1.84
N PRO A 439 -7.72 14.85 -1.05
CA PRO A 439 -7.45 14.60 0.36
C PRO A 439 -8.73 14.50 1.19
N ILE A 440 -9.85 14.98 0.63
CA ILE A 440 -11.12 15.03 1.35
C ILE A 440 -12.25 14.71 0.38
N ASN A 441 -13.04 13.74 0.78
CA ASN A 441 -14.39 13.61 0.24
C ASN A 441 -15.37 13.84 1.40
N THR A 442 -16.25 14.79 1.23
CA THR A 442 -17.27 15.14 2.22
C THR A 442 -18.23 13.99 2.46
N ASP A 443 -18.35 13.07 1.51
CA ASP A 443 -19.33 11.98 1.55
C ASP A 443 -18.75 10.66 2.09
N LEU A 444 -17.44 10.51 2.13
CA LEU A 444 -16.78 9.30 2.61
C LEU A 444 -15.77 9.62 3.72
N ASN A 445 -16.00 9.12 4.91
CA ASN A 445 -15.12 9.27 6.07
C ASN A 445 -13.77 8.51 5.96
N THR A 446 -13.36 8.09 4.78
CA THR A 446 -12.13 7.34 4.53
C THR A 446 -11.06 8.26 3.95
N LEU A 447 -9.96 8.46 4.66
CA LEU A 447 -8.99 9.50 4.34
C LEU A 447 -7.71 9.00 3.69
N ASP A 448 -7.30 7.78 3.88
CA ASP A 448 -5.89 7.43 3.77
C ASP A 448 -5.55 6.43 2.70
N ARG A 449 -6.52 5.92 2.00
CA ARG A 449 -6.34 4.73 1.17
C ARG A 449 -6.67 4.97 -0.29
N ARG A 450 -7.04 6.21 -0.60
CA ARG A 450 -7.33 6.59 -1.97
C ARG A 450 -6.05 6.77 -2.72
N ARG A 451 -5.98 6.15 -3.84
CA ARG A 451 -4.90 6.34 -4.79
C ARG A 451 -5.45 6.37 -6.20
N LEU A 452 -4.68 6.94 -7.07
CA LEU A 452 -4.95 6.90 -8.49
C LEU A 452 -4.03 5.86 -9.11
N LEU A 453 -4.56 5.01 -9.95
CA LEU A 453 -3.78 4.09 -10.77
C LEU A 453 -3.75 4.64 -12.19
N ILE A 454 -2.60 5.08 -12.62
CA ILE A 454 -2.41 5.72 -13.92
C ILE A 454 -2.11 4.66 -14.96
N ASP A 455 -2.95 4.55 -15.96
CA ASP A 455 -2.78 3.59 -17.07
C ASP A 455 -1.99 4.20 -18.22
N SER A 456 -2.27 5.49 -18.55
CA SER A 456 -1.58 6.16 -19.63
C SER A 456 -1.57 7.68 -19.50
N ILE A 457 -0.62 8.30 -20.18
CA ILE A 457 -0.51 9.75 -20.30
C ILE A 457 -0.35 10.07 -21.77
N ASN A 458 -1.25 10.90 -22.30
CA ASN A 458 -1.16 11.42 -23.66
C ASN A 458 -0.56 12.83 -23.60
N VAL A 459 0.43 13.08 -24.43
CA VAL A 459 1.04 14.40 -24.61
C VAL A 459 0.99 14.78 -26.08
N ALA A 460 0.65 16.03 -26.34
CA ALA A 460 0.55 16.53 -27.73
C ALA A 460 1.10 17.95 -27.82
N ASN A 461 1.82 18.19 -28.91
CA ASN A 461 2.19 19.51 -29.36
C ASN A 461 1.11 20.04 -30.29
N VAL A 462 0.72 21.28 -30.09
CA VAL A 462 -0.31 21.95 -30.88
C VAL A 462 0.31 23.12 -31.62
N GLU A 463 0.07 23.19 -32.91
CA GLU A 463 0.52 24.32 -33.73
C GLU A 463 -0.33 25.56 -33.45
N ILE A 464 0.31 26.70 -33.23
CA ILE A 464 -0.39 27.98 -33.07
C ILE A 464 -0.60 28.55 -34.47
N ILE A 465 -1.86 28.50 -34.93
CA ILE A 465 -2.25 29.01 -36.25
C ILE A 465 -2.15 30.55 -36.22
N GLY A 466 -1.35 31.13 -37.10
CA GLY A 466 -1.30 32.58 -37.37
C GLY A 466 0.08 33.23 -37.18
N GLU A 467 1.03 32.59 -36.56
CA GLU A 467 2.36 33.17 -36.34
C GLU A 467 3.44 32.70 -37.34
N GLY A 468 3.08 31.85 -38.31
CA GLY A 468 4.02 31.37 -39.34
C GLY A 468 5.14 30.47 -38.83
N ASN A 469 5.08 30.09 -37.57
CA ASN A 469 6.08 29.26 -36.90
C ASN A 469 5.71 27.79 -37.00
N ALA A 470 6.68 26.97 -37.40
CA ALA A 470 6.54 25.53 -37.33
C ALA A 470 6.38 25.10 -35.85
N ALA A 471 5.55 24.08 -35.60
CA ALA A 471 5.36 23.57 -34.26
C ALA A 471 6.70 23.24 -33.58
N ALA A 472 6.87 23.68 -32.34
CA ALA A 472 8.08 23.49 -31.57
C ALA A 472 8.25 22.03 -31.11
N ALA A 473 9.49 21.64 -30.85
CA ALA A 473 9.80 20.37 -30.20
C ALA A 473 9.80 20.54 -28.66
N PHE A 474 9.29 19.56 -27.94
CA PHE A 474 9.19 19.61 -26.49
C PHE A 474 9.84 18.39 -25.82
N LEU A 475 10.52 18.64 -24.72
CA LEU A 475 10.90 17.63 -23.74
C LEU A 475 9.84 17.58 -22.66
N TRP A 476 9.13 16.46 -22.59
CA TRP A 476 8.16 16.17 -21.56
C TRP A 476 8.80 15.35 -20.45
N LYS A 477 8.46 15.66 -19.23
CA LYS A 477 8.87 14.88 -18.07
C LYS A 477 7.69 14.61 -17.16
N LEU A 478 7.73 13.43 -16.58
CA LEU A 478 6.76 12.97 -15.60
C LEU A 478 7.45 12.84 -14.25
N TYR A 479 6.91 13.52 -13.26
CA TYR A 479 7.42 13.47 -11.90
C TYR A 479 6.37 12.98 -10.91
N LEU A 480 6.84 12.29 -9.89
CA LEU A 480 6.10 12.06 -8.67
C LEU A 480 6.67 13.00 -7.60
N GLY A 481 5.81 13.79 -6.99
CA GLY A 481 6.17 14.78 -5.98
C GLY A 481 5.04 14.98 -4.97
N THR A 482 5.05 16.15 -4.38
CA THR A 482 4.02 16.62 -3.44
C THR A 482 3.49 17.97 -3.89
N PRO A 483 2.39 18.49 -3.35
CA PRO A 483 1.91 19.84 -3.67
C PRO A 483 2.95 20.96 -3.50
N ARG A 484 3.93 20.76 -2.61
CA ARG A 484 5.06 21.66 -2.38
C ARG A 484 5.92 21.91 -3.61
N ASN A 485 5.96 20.93 -4.53
CA ASN A 485 6.77 21.04 -5.74
C ASN A 485 6.17 21.96 -6.83
N LEU A 486 4.98 22.50 -6.61
CA LEU A 486 4.27 23.35 -7.55
C LEU A 486 4.21 24.79 -7.04
N GLN A 487 5.04 25.67 -7.59
CA GLN A 487 4.97 27.10 -7.28
C GLN A 487 3.69 27.69 -7.88
N ASP A 488 2.94 28.46 -7.09
CA ASP A 488 1.65 29.07 -7.44
C ASP A 488 0.55 28.08 -7.87
N GLY A 489 0.79 26.79 -7.71
CA GLY A 489 -0.18 25.75 -8.01
C GLY A 489 -1.43 25.84 -7.13
N ARG A 490 -2.59 25.65 -7.73
CA ARG A 490 -3.88 25.62 -7.05
C ARG A 490 -4.66 24.42 -7.48
N PHE A 491 -4.82 23.49 -6.58
CA PHE A 491 -5.64 22.32 -6.82
C PHE A 491 -7.12 22.69 -6.77
N THR A 492 -7.86 22.19 -7.75
CA THR A 492 -9.30 22.25 -7.83
C THR A 492 -9.84 20.85 -8.07
N GLN A 493 -11.06 20.60 -7.64
CA GLN A 493 -11.70 19.34 -7.93
C GLN A 493 -11.86 19.16 -9.45
N ALA A 494 -11.47 18.02 -9.97
CA ALA A 494 -11.67 17.71 -11.39
C ALA A 494 -13.18 17.58 -11.68
N PRO A 495 -13.71 18.20 -12.74
CA PRO A 495 -15.11 18.08 -13.10
C PRO A 495 -15.52 16.61 -13.28
N ASN A 496 -16.67 16.24 -12.73
CA ASN A 496 -17.23 14.88 -12.77
C ASN A 496 -16.46 13.79 -11.99
N TYR A 497 -15.42 14.16 -11.24
CA TYR A 497 -14.65 13.23 -10.42
C TYR A 497 -14.59 13.73 -8.98
N ASN A 498 -15.13 12.99 -8.05
CA ASN A 498 -15.17 13.39 -6.63
C ASN A 498 -13.84 13.19 -5.92
N LEU A 499 -12.98 12.32 -6.46
CA LEU A 499 -11.76 11.88 -5.78
C LEU A 499 -10.48 12.41 -6.40
N ILE A 500 -10.57 13.19 -7.47
CA ILE A 500 -9.41 13.69 -8.19
C ILE A 500 -9.36 15.20 -8.12
N TRP A 501 -8.24 15.71 -7.69
CA TRP A 501 -7.92 17.12 -7.80
C TRP A 501 -6.86 17.33 -8.86
N LYS A 502 -7.03 18.39 -9.63
CA LYS A 502 -6.11 18.82 -10.67
C LYS A 502 -5.59 20.22 -10.43
N ASP A 503 -4.39 20.46 -10.92
CA ASP A 503 -3.80 21.79 -11.04
C ASP A 503 -3.25 21.99 -12.45
N THR A 504 -3.61 23.11 -13.06
CA THR A 504 -3.10 23.58 -14.36
C THR A 504 -2.56 25.00 -14.26
N SER A 505 -2.45 25.53 -13.03
CA SER A 505 -2.09 26.93 -12.75
C SER A 505 -0.63 27.12 -12.33
N ALA A 506 0.05 26.06 -11.91
CA ALA A 506 1.42 26.13 -11.44
C ALA A 506 2.34 26.76 -12.48
N THR A 507 3.17 27.70 -12.06
CA THR A 507 4.05 28.46 -12.95
C THR A 507 5.45 27.88 -13.04
N ARG A 508 5.89 27.18 -12.00
CA ARG A 508 7.25 26.67 -11.89
C ARG A 508 7.30 25.43 -11.00
N LEU A 509 8.32 24.56 -11.29
CA LEU A 509 8.68 23.46 -10.40
C LEU A 509 9.66 23.87 -9.30
N VAL A 510 9.47 23.32 -8.11
CA VAL A 510 10.44 23.31 -7.03
C VAL A 510 11.05 21.90 -6.97
N PHE A 511 12.34 21.78 -7.28
CA PHE A 511 13.06 20.49 -7.42
C PHE A 511 13.52 19.92 -6.06
N ASP A 512 12.69 20.01 -5.03
CA ASP A 512 12.98 19.39 -3.75
C ASP A 512 12.26 18.06 -3.65
N SER A 513 13.03 16.98 -3.54
CA SER A 513 12.49 15.60 -3.37
C SER A 513 11.57 15.11 -4.50
N LEU A 514 11.73 15.65 -5.72
CA LEU A 514 11.03 15.19 -6.91
C LEU A 514 11.65 13.88 -7.42
N PHE A 515 10.78 12.94 -7.77
CA PHE A 515 11.19 11.69 -8.41
C PHE A 515 10.80 11.70 -9.89
N LEU A 516 11.81 11.67 -10.79
CA LEU A 516 11.57 11.55 -12.22
C LEU A 516 11.12 10.12 -12.55
N VAL A 517 9.90 9.99 -13.03
CA VAL A 517 9.31 8.70 -13.43
C VAL A 517 9.73 8.36 -14.87
N GLN A 518 9.56 9.31 -15.80
CA GLN A 518 9.82 9.11 -17.22
C GLN A 518 10.06 10.44 -17.92
N ASN A 519 10.74 10.39 -19.07
CA ASN A 519 10.83 11.50 -20.00
C ASN A 519 10.54 11.06 -21.44
N ILE A 520 10.09 11.98 -22.27
CA ILE A 520 9.78 11.77 -23.69
C ILE A 520 10.09 13.04 -24.46
N ILE A 521 10.60 12.90 -25.68
CA ILE A 521 10.77 14.00 -26.61
C ILE A 521 9.71 13.89 -27.71
N THR A 522 8.96 14.97 -27.92
CA THR A 522 8.02 15.07 -29.02
C THR A 522 8.55 16.03 -30.07
N ASN A 523 8.59 15.58 -31.30
CA ASN A 523 8.86 16.45 -32.46
C ASN A 523 7.58 17.18 -32.88
N LYS A 524 7.74 18.15 -33.80
CA LYS A 524 6.69 19.01 -34.35
C LYS A 524 5.36 18.27 -34.60
N SER A 525 4.26 18.80 -34.07
CA SER A 525 2.87 18.35 -34.32
C SER A 525 2.63 16.84 -34.06
N THR A 526 3.34 16.25 -33.11
CA THR A 526 3.19 14.84 -32.77
C THR A 526 2.42 14.65 -31.47
N GLN A 527 1.62 13.59 -31.46
CA GLN A 527 1.03 13.04 -30.25
C GLN A 527 1.81 11.81 -29.83
N ASN A 528 2.15 11.72 -28.56
CA ASN A 528 2.77 10.54 -27.96
C ASN A 528 1.93 10.06 -26.78
N ILE A 529 1.95 8.75 -26.58
CA ILE A 529 1.25 8.08 -25.49
C ILE A 529 2.28 7.32 -24.66
N ILE A 530 2.32 7.62 -23.38
CA ILE A 530 3.01 6.82 -22.37
C ILE A 530 2.00 5.81 -21.85
N ILE A 531 2.26 4.54 -22.03
CA ILE A 531 1.43 3.44 -21.49
C ILE A 531 2.25 2.77 -20.39
N PHE A 532 1.64 2.53 -19.26
CA PHE A 532 2.23 1.76 -18.17
C PHE A 532 1.72 0.33 -18.27
N ASP A 533 2.64 -0.63 -18.40
CA ASP A 533 2.29 -2.07 -18.42
C ASP A 533 1.58 -2.46 -17.12
N ASP A 534 2.11 -1.98 -16.00
CA ASP A 534 1.44 -2.00 -14.71
C ASP A 534 1.00 -0.57 -14.36
N PRO A 535 -0.26 -0.35 -13.96
CA PRO A 535 -0.73 0.98 -13.60
C PRO A 535 0.13 1.64 -12.54
N PHE A 536 0.57 2.85 -12.82
CA PHE A 536 1.44 3.61 -11.93
C PHE A 536 0.64 4.18 -10.76
N PRO A 537 0.95 3.83 -9.50
CA PRO A 537 0.20 4.31 -8.35
C PRO A 537 0.63 5.73 -7.96
N VAL A 538 -0.34 6.60 -7.79
CA VAL A 538 -0.21 7.91 -7.14
C VAL A 538 -0.94 7.83 -5.81
N GLU A 539 -0.17 7.75 -4.73
CA GLU A 539 -0.73 7.56 -3.42
C GLU A 539 -1.28 8.85 -2.82
N PHE A 540 -2.09 8.69 -1.81
CA PHE A 540 -2.58 9.81 -1.02
C PHE A 540 -1.41 10.67 -0.52
N GLY A 541 -1.43 11.96 -0.89
CA GLY A 541 -0.38 12.90 -0.56
C GLY A 541 0.73 13.05 -1.58
N GLU A 542 0.69 12.26 -2.60
CA GLU A 542 1.55 12.40 -3.75
C GLU A 542 0.84 13.13 -4.88
N VAL A 543 1.62 13.79 -5.71
CA VAL A 543 1.15 14.50 -6.89
C VAL A 543 1.91 13.97 -8.10
N LEU A 544 1.18 13.55 -9.10
CA LEU A 544 1.75 13.28 -10.41
C LEU A 544 1.80 14.58 -11.20
N ILE A 545 2.98 14.95 -11.66
CA ILE A 545 3.25 16.22 -12.34
C ILE A 545 3.76 15.94 -13.74
N VAL A 546 3.05 16.42 -14.74
CA VAL A 546 3.48 16.42 -16.14
C VAL A 546 4.01 17.80 -16.48
N THR A 547 5.25 17.86 -16.98
CA THR A 547 5.91 19.10 -17.37
C THR A 547 6.29 19.08 -18.82
N ALA A 548 6.45 20.28 -19.39
CA ALA A 548 7.02 20.45 -20.71
C ALA A 548 8.10 21.55 -20.71
N THR A 549 9.15 21.31 -21.50
CA THR A 549 10.21 22.27 -21.79
C THR A 549 10.29 22.44 -23.31
N ASN A 550 10.15 23.64 -23.82
CA ASN A 550 10.40 23.91 -25.23
C ASN A 550 11.90 23.79 -25.51
N ILE A 551 12.27 22.84 -26.37
CA ILE A 551 13.65 22.59 -26.76
C ILE A 551 13.98 23.11 -28.18
N ASP A 552 13.03 23.78 -28.80
CA ASP A 552 13.23 24.43 -30.10
C ASP A 552 13.64 25.89 -29.88
N ASN A 553 14.83 26.26 -30.34
CA ASN A 553 15.38 27.60 -30.11
C ASN A 553 14.71 28.72 -30.93
N ASN A 554 13.89 28.35 -31.91
CA ASN A 554 13.38 29.31 -32.91
C ASN A 554 11.85 29.40 -32.97
N ASN A 555 11.16 28.49 -32.32
CA ASN A 555 9.71 28.42 -32.46
C ASN A 555 9.03 28.40 -31.09
N ASP A 556 7.99 29.20 -30.96
CA ASP A 556 7.03 29.09 -29.88
C ASP A 556 6.07 27.93 -30.17
N GLY A 557 5.45 27.39 -29.16
CA GLY A 557 4.51 26.31 -29.34
C GLY A 557 3.55 26.16 -28.19
N ALA A 558 2.45 25.47 -28.43
CA ALA A 558 1.48 25.14 -27.43
C ALA A 558 1.46 23.64 -27.15
N VAL A 559 1.10 23.30 -25.96
CA VAL A 559 1.06 21.92 -25.47
C VAL A 559 -0.24 21.61 -24.77
N ILE A 560 -0.66 20.36 -24.86
CA ILE A 560 -1.79 19.80 -24.11
C ILE A 560 -1.44 18.38 -23.67
N CYS A 561 -1.89 17.98 -22.50
CA CYS A 561 -1.76 16.60 -22.07
C CYS A 561 -3.04 16.09 -21.40
N SER A 562 -3.19 14.77 -21.37
CA SER A 562 -4.23 14.11 -20.57
C SER A 562 -3.65 12.93 -19.81
N ILE A 563 -4.18 12.69 -18.64
CA ILE A 563 -3.84 11.56 -17.76
C ILE A 563 -5.07 10.68 -17.66
N ASN A 564 -4.89 9.40 -17.93
CA ASN A 564 -5.96 8.40 -17.89
C ASN A 564 -5.61 7.33 -16.85
N GLY A 565 -6.60 6.82 -16.18
CA GLY A 565 -6.42 5.81 -15.15
C GLY A 565 -7.73 5.39 -14.51
N VAL A 566 -7.62 4.79 -13.35
CA VAL A 566 -8.77 4.39 -12.53
C VAL A 566 -8.61 4.93 -11.10
N GLU A 567 -9.72 5.27 -10.49
CA GLU A 567 -9.78 5.60 -9.07
C GLU A 567 -9.77 4.29 -8.28
N ASP A 568 -8.67 4.02 -7.59
CA ASP A 568 -8.57 2.85 -6.72
C ASP A 568 -9.17 3.21 -5.35
N LEU A 569 -10.44 2.88 -5.22
CA LEU A 569 -11.29 3.22 -4.07
C LEU A 569 -11.12 2.25 -2.92
#